data_c623af196e5852f1071f79036e3f0923
#
_entry.id   c623af196e5852f1071f79036e3f0923
#
_cell.length_a   1.000
_cell.length_b   1.000
_cell.length_c   1.000
_cell.angle_alpha   90.00
_cell.angle_beta   90.00
_cell.angle_gamma   90.00
#
_symmetry.space_group_name_H-M   'P 1'
#
loop_
_entity.id
_entity.type
_entity.pdbx_description
1 polymer ?
#
loop_
_entity_poly.entity_id
_entity_poly.type
_entity_poly.pdbx_seq_one_letter_code
_entity_poly.pdbx_strand_id
1 'polypeptide(L)'
;TPDKVATLSAKGDLTKLEPVFEALRRVRRELDPKIALIGFCGAPWTVATYMVAGQGTPDQAPARMMAYQHPEAFATIIDAIVDNSIQYLLGQLAAGADVLQIFDTWAGVLPPREFQRWSAEPTKRIVEGVRKQVPEAKIIGFPRGAGALLPDYVQTTGVDAVSIDWATEPSLIRERVQNRVAVQGNLDPLVLIAGGAALDRAIDDVLANFAGGPFIFNLGHGIQPETPIAHVEQMVKR
;
A
#
# COMPACT_ATOMS: atom_id res chain seq x y z
N THR A 1 -21.61 9.07 -11.47
CA THR A 1 -22.10 10.45 -11.59
C THR A 1 -22.21 11.07 -10.20
N PRO A 2 -22.02 12.39 -10.03
CA PRO A 2 -22.14 13.09 -8.73
C PRO A 2 -23.45 12.74 -7.99
N ASP A 3 -24.56 12.63 -8.68
CA ASP A 3 -25.87 12.31 -8.10
C ASP A 3 -25.90 10.93 -7.39
N LYS A 4 -25.15 9.96 -7.89
CA LYS A 4 -25.03 8.63 -7.27
C LYS A 4 -24.15 8.65 -6.02
N VAL A 5 -23.27 9.63 -5.87
CA VAL A 5 -22.40 9.74 -4.70
C VAL A 5 -23.22 10.02 -3.44
N ALA A 6 -24.27 10.82 -3.54
CA ALA A 6 -25.17 11.09 -2.43
C ALA A 6 -25.86 9.82 -1.85
N THR A 7 -25.86 8.71 -2.60
CA THR A 7 -26.44 7.43 -2.14
C THR A 7 -25.42 6.50 -1.48
N LEU A 8 -24.13 6.89 -1.44
CA LEU A 8 -23.11 6.10 -0.78
C LEU A 8 -23.35 6.09 0.73
N SER A 9 -23.36 4.91 1.31
CA SER A 9 -23.39 4.78 2.77
C SER A 9 -22.01 5.09 3.34
N ALA A 10 -21.92 6.05 4.21
CA ALA A 10 -20.69 6.34 4.96
C ALA A 10 -20.32 5.17 5.89
N LYS A 11 -21.30 4.32 6.25
CA LYS A 11 -21.09 3.19 7.15
C LYS A 11 -21.21 1.87 6.37
N GLY A 12 -20.06 1.23 6.15
CA GLY A 12 -19.99 -0.10 5.52
C GLY A 12 -20.58 -1.19 6.40
N ASP A 13 -21.05 -2.22 5.75
CA ASP A 13 -21.51 -3.44 6.42
C ASP A 13 -20.32 -4.37 6.63
N LEU A 14 -19.70 -4.31 7.80
CA LEU A 14 -18.54 -5.14 8.15
C LEU A 14 -18.88 -6.64 8.21
N THR A 15 -20.15 -7.01 8.31
CA THR A 15 -20.54 -8.44 8.32
C THR A 15 -20.17 -9.12 7.01
N LYS A 16 -20.15 -8.37 5.91
CA LYS A 16 -19.70 -8.87 4.60
C LYS A 16 -18.19 -9.15 4.54
N LEU A 17 -17.43 -8.59 5.45
CA LEU A 17 -15.99 -8.78 5.57
C LEU A 17 -15.60 -9.88 6.56
N GLU A 18 -16.58 -10.46 7.27
CA GLU A 18 -16.35 -11.52 8.24
C GLU A 18 -15.56 -12.73 7.67
N PRO A 19 -15.78 -13.18 6.41
CA PRO A 19 -14.94 -14.23 5.82
C PRO A 19 -13.44 -13.88 5.76
N VAL A 20 -13.09 -12.61 5.58
CA VAL A 20 -11.69 -12.14 5.59
C VAL A 20 -11.11 -12.20 7.00
N PHE A 21 -11.87 -11.74 8.00
CA PHE A 21 -11.44 -11.80 9.39
C PHE A 21 -11.28 -13.24 9.88
N GLU A 22 -12.19 -14.12 9.48
CA GLU A 22 -12.08 -15.55 9.80
C GLU A 22 -10.85 -16.19 9.13
N ALA A 23 -10.54 -15.83 7.88
CA ALA A 23 -9.34 -16.31 7.21
C ALA A 23 -8.08 -15.87 7.97
N LEU A 24 -7.99 -14.60 8.40
CA LEU A 24 -6.88 -14.11 9.21
C LEU A 24 -6.75 -14.86 10.53
N ARG A 25 -7.85 -15.09 11.26
CA ARG A 25 -7.84 -15.88 12.50
C ARG A 25 -7.33 -17.31 12.30
N ARG A 26 -7.71 -17.96 11.18
CA ARG A 26 -7.22 -19.31 10.85
C ARG A 26 -5.74 -19.29 10.56
N VAL A 27 -5.30 -18.38 9.69
CA VAL A 27 -3.87 -18.24 9.36
C VAL A 27 -3.06 -17.96 10.63
N ARG A 28 -3.50 -17.04 11.48
CA ARG A 28 -2.78 -16.69 12.72
C ARG A 28 -2.62 -17.89 13.67
N ARG A 29 -3.62 -18.75 13.77
CA ARG A 29 -3.55 -19.96 14.62
C ARG A 29 -2.51 -20.99 14.13
N GLU A 30 -2.32 -21.07 12.82
CA GLU A 30 -1.44 -22.08 12.21
C GLU A 30 -0.05 -21.53 11.88
N LEU A 31 0.09 -20.21 11.78
CA LEU A 31 1.35 -19.56 11.44
C LEU A 31 2.29 -19.56 12.65
N ASP A 32 3.58 -19.88 12.42
CA ASP A 32 4.61 -19.74 13.46
C ASP A 32 4.54 -18.32 14.08
N PRO A 33 4.50 -18.21 15.42
CA PRO A 33 4.45 -16.90 16.10
C PRO A 33 5.60 -15.95 15.74
N LYS A 34 6.71 -16.46 15.21
CA LYS A 34 7.85 -15.65 14.74
C LYS A 34 7.61 -15.01 13.38
N ILE A 35 6.58 -15.43 12.66
CA ILE A 35 6.25 -14.89 11.34
C ILE A 35 5.16 -13.84 11.48
N ALA A 36 5.46 -12.61 11.07
CA ALA A 36 4.49 -11.52 11.08
C ALA A 36 3.39 -11.74 10.03
N LEU A 37 2.13 -11.53 10.42
CA LEU A 37 0.98 -11.57 9.54
C LEU A 37 0.62 -10.13 9.15
N ILE A 38 0.69 -9.82 7.85
CA ILE A 38 0.36 -8.50 7.32
C ILE A 38 -1.10 -8.48 6.87
N GLY A 39 -1.92 -7.66 7.53
CA GLY A 39 -3.23 -7.26 7.04
C GLY A 39 -3.11 -6.10 6.05
N PHE A 40 -4.10 -5.87 5.19
CA PHE A 40 -3.99 -4.80 4.22
C PHE A 40 -5.33 -4.24 3.74
N CYS A 41 -5.27 -3.05 3.14
CA CYS A 41 -6.37 -2.48 2.34
C CYS A 41 -5.83 -1.70 1.12
N GLY A 42 -6.71 -1.45 0.17
CA GLY A 42 -6.45 -0.44 -0.87
C GLY A 42 -6.51 0.97 -0.27
N ALA A 43 -5.61 1.85 -0.71
CA ALA A 43 -5.65 3.26 -0.35
C ALA A 43 -6.87 3.97 -0.98
N PRO A 44 -7.37 5.06 -0.38
CA PRO A 44 -8.58 5.72 -0.83
C PRO A 44 -8.55 6.14 -2.31
N TRP A 45 -7.44 6.70 -2.80
CA TRP A 45 -7.32 7.04 -4.20
C TRP A 45 -7.46 5.82 -5.11
N THR A 46 -6.69 4.77 -4.86
CA THR A 46 -6.74 3.54 -5.67
C THR A 46 -8.12 2.91 -5.68
N VAL A 47 -8.80 2.82 -4.53
CA VAL A 47 -10.17 2.28 -4.45
C VAL A 47 -11.16 3.18 -5.21
N ALA A 48 -11.04 4.51 -5.05
CA ALA A 48 -11.90 5.47 -5.74
C ALA A 48 -11.77 5.37 -7.26
N THR A 49 -10.57 5.08 -7.81
CA THR A 49 -10.40 4.90 -9.25
C THR A 49 -11.27 3.76 -9.79
N TYR A 50 -11.31 2.63 -9.09
CA TYR A 50 -12.18 1.50 -9.46
C TYR A 50 -13.66 1.79 -9.23
N MET A 51 -14.03 2.48 -8.15
CA MET A 51 -15.42 2.86 -7.89
C MET A 51 -15.98 3.79 -8.97
N VAL A 52 -15.18 4.72 -9.47
CA VAL A 52 -15.59 5.68 -10.49
C VAL A 52 -15.67 5.05 -11.87
N ALA A 53 -14.67 4.26 -12.24
CA ALA A 53 -14.54 3.69 -13.59
C ALA A 53 -15.23 2.32 -13.75
N GLY A 54 -15.43 1.58 -12.65
CA GLY A 54 -15.93 0.20 -12.67
C GLY A 54 -14.91 -0.84 -13.15
N GLN A 55 -13.73 -0.40 -13.58
CA GLN A 55 -12.63 -1.24 -14.09
C GLN A 55 -11.31 -0.49 -14.01
N GLY A 56 -10.20 -1.18 -14.22
CA GLY A 56 -8.90 -0.53 -14.44
C GLY A 56 -8.90 0.29 -15.74
N THR A 57 -8.32 1.48 -15.71
CA THR A 57 -8.21 2.36 -16.88
C THR A 57 -6.81 2.92 -17.01
N PRO A 58 -6.33 3.21 -18.24
CA PRO A 58 -5.07 3.93 -18.42
C PRO A 58 -5.13 5.29 -17.69
N ASP A 59 -4.02 5.70 -17.07
CA ASP A 59 -3.84 7.00 -16.39
C ASP A 59 -4.87 7.32 -15.31
N GLN A 60 -5.79 6.45 -15.00
CA GLN A 60 -6.92 6.68 -14.11
C GLN A 60 -7.75 7.92 -14.50
N ALA A 61 -7.88 8.17 -15.81
CA ALA A 61 -8.49 9.37 -16.36
C ALA A 61 -9.90 9.63 -15.84
N PRO A 62 -10.84 8.67 -15.75
CA PRO A 62 -12.18 8.93 -15.21
C PRO A 62 -12.18 9.49 -13.78
N ALA A 63 -11.36 8.93 -12.89
CA ALA A 63 -11.26 9.39 -11.51
C ALA A 63 -10.59 10.77 -11.42
N ARG A 64 -9.51 10.99 -12.19
CA ARG A 64 -8.83 12.29 -12.26
C ARG A 64 -9.76 13.38 -12.77
N MET A 65 -10.51 13.10 -13.83
CA MET A 65 -11.51 14.06 -14.37
C MET A 65 -12.59 14.37 -13.33
N MET A 66 -13.11 13.37 -12.64
CA MET A 66 -14.08 13.59 -11.57
C MET A 66 -13.50 14.44 -10.43
N ALA A 67 -12.25 14.16 -10.02
CA ALA A 67 -11.58 14.93 -8.98
C ALA A 67 -11.38 16.42 -9.36
N TYR A 68 -11.14 16.71 -10.64
CA TYR A 68 -11.01 18.09 -11.13
C TYR A 68 -12.36 18.77 -11.33
N GLN A 69 -13.33 18.09 -11.91
CA GLN A 69 -14.62 18.69 -12.30
C GLN A 69 -15.63 18.75 -11.15
N HIS A 70 -15.57 17.77 -10.23
CA HIS A 70 -16.51 17.58 -9.13
C HIS A 70 -15.78 17.25 -7.82
N PRO A 71 -14.87 18.14 -7.34
CA PRO A 71 -13.98 17.84 -6.23
C PRO A 71 -14.72 17.53 -4.92
N GLU A 72 -15.87 18.13 -4.68
CA GLU A 72 -16.68 17.89 -3.48
C GLU A 72 -17.33 16.50 -3.51
N ALA A 73 -17.89 16.10 -4.65
CA ALA A 73 -18.45 14.77 -4.84
C ALA A 73 -17.34 13.70 -4.74
N PHE A 74 -16.14 13.98 -5.30
CA PHE A 74 -15.01 13.08 -5.19
C PHE A 74 -14.51 12.96 -3.73
N ALA A 75 -14.46 14.08 -3.00
CA ALA A 75 -14.12 14.07 -1.57
C ALA A 75 -15.08 13.18 -0.75
N THR A 76 -16.39 13.23 -1.05
CA THR A 76 -17.37 12.34 -0.39
C THR A 76 -17.08 10.87 -0.61
N ILE A 77 -16.61 10.47 -1.80
CA ILE A 77 -16.18 9.10 -2.08
C ILE A 77 -14.95 8.75 -1.22
N ILE A 78 -13.95 9.63 -1.21
CA ILE A 78 -12.72 9.45 -0.42
C ILE A 78 -13.04 9.32 1.07
N ASP A 79 -13.91 10.17 1.60
CA ASP A 79 -14.30 10.15 3.02
C ASP A 79 -14.96 8.81 3.39
N ALA A 80 -15.89 8.34 2.57
CA ALA A 80 -16.52 7.05 2.78
C ALA A 80 -15.51 5.89 2.75
N ILE A 81 -14.52 5.93 1.85
CA ILE A 81 -13.46 4.91 1.78
C ILE A 81 -12.57 4.98 3.02
N VAL A 82 -12.16 6.17 3.46
CA VAL A 82 -11.33 6.36 4.66
C VAL A 82 -12.02 5.74 5.88
N ASP A 83 -13.28 6.09 6.13
CA ASP A 83 -14.03 5.61 7.29
C ASP A 83 -14.17 4.07 7.28
N ASN A 84 -14.49 3.49 6.14
CA ASN A 84 -14.60 2.05 5.98
C ASN A 84 -13.23 1.33 6.09
N SER A 85 -12.16 1.93 5.56
CA SER A 85 -10.81 1.37 5.65
C SER A 85 -10.31 1.33 7.09
N ILE A 86 -10.60 2.36 7.91
CA ILE A 86 -10.26 2.36 9.33
C ILE A 86 -10.92 1.17 10.03
N GLN A 87 -12.23 0.97 9.86
CA GLN A 87 -12.96 -0.13 10.49
C GLN A 87 -12.47 -1.50 9.99
N TYR A 88 -12.19 -1.62 8.69
CA TYR A 88 -11.66 -2.83 8.09
C TYR A 88 -10.29 -3.22 8.62
N LEU A 89 -9.38 -2.25 8.75
CA LEU A 89 -8.04 -2.47 9.29
C LEU A 89 -8.05 -2.81 10.78
N LEU A 90 -8.91 -2.15 11.57
CA LEU A 90 -9.13 -2.50 12.97
C LEU A 90 -9.65 -3.93 13.13
N GLY A 91 -10.59 -4.35 12.27
CA GLY A 91 -11.07 -5.73 12.24
C GLY A 91 -9.96 -6.75 11.92
N GLN A 92 -9.03 -6.41 11.04
CA GLN A 92 -7.88 -7.25 10.71
C GLN A 92 -6.88 -7.37 11.88
N LEU A 93 -6.60 -6.27 12.58
CA LEU A 93 -5.80 -6.31 13.82
C LEU A 93 -6.45 -7.19 14.88
N ALA A 94 -7.75 -7.02 15.12
CA ALA A 94 -8.51 -7.85 16.06
C ALA A 94 -8.54 -9.33 15.64
N ALA A 95 -8.43 -9.63 14.35
CA ALA A 95 -8.35 -10.98 13.81
C ALA A 95 -6.93 -11.59 13.85
N GLY A 96 -5.91 -10.83 14.29
CA GLY A 96 -4.55 -11.33 14.51
C GLY A 96 -3.51 -10.87 13.50
N ALA A 97 -3.78 -9.84 12.71
CA ALA A 97 -2.73 -9.18 11.91
C ALA A 97 -1.77 -8.44 12.84
N ASP A 98 -0.46 -8.56 12.58
CA ASP A 98 0.60 -7.90 13.36
C ASP A 98 0.94 -6.52 12.79
N VAL A 99 0.82 -6.38 11.47
CA VAL A 99 1.17 -5.18 10.70
C VAL A 99 0.08 -4.93 9.67
N LEU A 100 -0.14 -3.67 9.35
CA LEU A 100 -1.09 -3.27 8.29
C LEU A 100 -0.34 -2.67 7.10
N GLN A 101 -0.82 -2.91 5.87
CA GLN A 101 -0.30 -2.27 4.68
C GLN A 101 -1.40 -1.59 3.88
N ILE A 102 -1.17 -0.33 3.47
CA ILE A 102 -2.09 0.48 2.67
C ILE A 102 -1.52 0.61 1.26
N PHE A 103 -2.20 -0.01 0.28
CA PHE A 103 -1.73 -0.07 -1.10
C PHE A 103 -2.33 1.03 -1.97
N ASP A 104 -1.50 1.98 -2.41
CA ASP A 104 -1.89 3.02 -3.38
C ASP A 104 -1.21 2.82 -4.73
N THR A 105 -1.66 1.78 -5.44
CA THR A 105 -1.10 1.31 -6.71
C THR A 105 -1.09 2.40 -7.79
N TRP A 106 -2.06 3.32 -7.75
CA TRP A 106 -2.24 4.35 -8.76
C TRP A 106 -1.82 5.75 -8.31
N ALA A 107 -1.10 5.87 -7.20
CA ALA A 107 -0.65 7.17 -6.67
C ALA A 107 0.22 7.96 -7.65
N GLY A 108 1.10 7.26 -8.38
CA GLY A 108 2.07 7.87 -9.29
C GLY A 108 1.49 8.59 -10.53
N VAL A 109 0.19 8.44 -10.81
CA VAL A 109 -0.44 9.20 -11.91
C VAL A 109 -0.89 10.61 -11.48
N LEU A 110 -0.80 10.92 -10.17
CA LEU A 110 -1.24 12.19 -9.63
C LEU A 110 -0.12 13.23 -9.68
N PRO A 111 -0.39 14.46 -10.16
CA PRO A 111 0.55 15.55 -9.99
C PRO A 111 0.72 15.90 -8.50
N PRO A 112 1.83 16.56 -8.09
CA PRO A 112 2.20 16.68 -6.67
C PRO A 112 1.10 17.21 -5.75
N ARG A 113 0.36 18.25 -6.17
CA ARG A 113 -0.74 18.81 -5.39
C ARG A 113 -1.89 17.81 -5.19
N GLU A 114 -2.26 17.11 -6.25
CA GLU A 114 -3.34 16.11 -6.20
C GLU A 114 -2.91 14.84 -5.47
N PHE A 115 -1.63 14.46 -5.56
CA PHE A 115 -1.04 13.40 -4.76
C PHE A 115 -1.16 13.71 -3.25
N GLN A 116 -0.80 14.92 -2.84
CA GLN A 116 -0.98 15.35 -1.45
C GLN A 116 -2.46 15.25 -1.04
N ARG A 117 -3.37 15.77 -1.87
CA ARG A 117 -4.79 15.86 -1.58
C ARG A 117 -5.51 14.51 -1.55
N TRP A 118 -5.21 13.62 -2.51
CA TRP A 118 -6.00 12.41 -2.75
C TRP A 118 -5.31 11.11 -2.35
N SER A 119 -3.98 11.13 -2.14
CA SER A 119 -3.20 9.98 -1.69
C SER A 119 -2.68 10.17 -0.26
N ALA A 120 -1.85 11.17 -0.01
CA ALA A 120 -1.18 11.35 1.27
C ALA A 120 -2.14 11.72 2.42
N GLU A 121 -2.96 12.77 2.27
CA GLU A 121 -3.90 13.20 3.32
C GLU A 121 -4.96 12.14 3.68
N PRO A 122 -5.60 11.44 2.72
CA PRO A 122 -6.50 10.34 3.07
C PRO A 122 -5.81 9.18 3.77
N THR A 123 -4.57 8.84 3.37
CA THR A 123 -3.77 7.82 4.06
C THR A 123 -3.43 8.25 5.49
N LYS A 124 -3.04 9.50 5.71
CA LYS A 124 -2.84 10.07 7.04
C LYS A 124 -4.07 9.88 7.93
N ARG A 125 -5.25 10.21 7.44
CA ARG A 125 -6.51 10.05 8.17
C ARG A 125 -6.77 8.59 8.56
N ILE A 126 -6.43 7.63 7.71
CA ILE A 126 -6.51 6.20 8.04
C ILE A 126 -5.52 5.87 9.17
N VAL A 127 -4.27 6.29 9.05
CA VAL A 127 -3.23 6.04 10.07
C VAL A 127 -3.66 6.61 11.43
N GLU A 128 -4.11 7.85 11.46
CA GLU A 128 -4.60 8.50 12.69
C GLU A 128 -5.84 7.81 13.26
N GLY A 129 -6.79 7.44 12.39
CA GLY A 129 -8.02 6.76 12.79
C GLY A 129 -7.77 5.37 13.39
N VAL A 130 -6.85 4.59 12.82
CA VAL A 130 -6.44 3.30 13.38
C VAL A 130 -5.71 3.49 14.71
N ARG A 131 -4.73 4.39 14.79
CA ARG A 131 -3.95 4.64 16.01
C ARG A 131 -4.74 5.26 17.14
N LYS A 132 -5.85 5.92 16.86
CA LYS A 132 -6.77 6.39 17.91
C LYS A 132 -7.34 5.25 18.74
N GLN A 133 -7.47 4.04 18.18
CA GLN A 133 -8.00 2.86 18.86
C GLN A 133 -6.89 1.86 19.21
N VAL A 134 -5.84 1.75 18.39
CA VAL A 134 -4.68 0.87 18.59
C VAL A 134 -3.41 1.72 18.41
N PRO A 135 -2.95 2.44 19.45
CA PRO A 135 -1.85 3.40 19.36
C PRO A 135 -0.53 2.83 18.85
N GLU A 136 -0.27 1.56 19.12
CA GLU A 136 0.95 0.83 18.73
C GLU A 136 0.88 0.20 17.33
N ALA A 137 -0.25 0.32 16.62
CA ALA A 137 -0.43 -0.29 15.30
C ALA A 137 0.69 0.11 14.33
N LYS A 138 1.35 -0.90 13.76
CA LYS A 138 2.40 -0.73 12.75
C LYS A 138 1.80 -0.68 11.36
N ILE A 139 2.12 0.36 10.62
CA ILE A 139 1.49 0.63 9.33
C ILE A 139 2.55 0.89 8.25
N ILE A 140 2.44 0.17 7.15
CA ILE A 140 3.25 0.33 5.95
C ILE A 140 2.41 1.07 4.90
N GLY A 141 2.91 2.17 4.35
CA GLY A 141 2.31 2.83 3.19
C GLY A 141 2.96 2.37 1.89
N PHE A 142 2.19 2.24 0.82
CA PHE A 142 2.75 1.93 -0.49
C PHE A 142 2.18 2.85 -1.59
N PRO A 143 2.66 4.10 -1.71
CA PRO A 143 2.31 4.99 -2.79
C PRO A 143 3.17 4.68 -4.03
N ARG A 144 2.78 3.67 -4.81
CA ARG A 144 3.54 3.25 -6.01
C ARG A 144 3.69 4.39 -7.00
N GLY A 145 4.91 4.55 -7.53
CA GLY A 145 5.23 5.61 -8.49
C GLY A 145 5.38 7.00 -7.89
N ALA A 146 5.38 7.13 -6.56
CA ALA A 146 5.51 8.42 -5.88
C ALA A 146 6.89 9.08 -6.08
N GLY A 147 7.96 8.30 -6.30
CA GLY A 147 9.30 8.81 -6.60
C GLY A 147 9.75 9.90 -5.63
N ALA A 148 10.02 11.09 -6.14
CA ALA A 148 10.49 12.23 -5.34
C ALA A 148 9.48 12.73 -4.29
N LEU A 149 8.22 12.31 -4.33
CA LEU A 149 7.19 12.68 -3.34
C LEU A 149 7.22 11.80 -2.08
N LEU A 150 8.01 10.72 -2.07
CA LEU A 150 8.10 9.78 -0.94
C LEU A 150 8.50 10.42 0.40
N PRO A 151 9.50 11.34 0.46
CA PRO A 151 9.85 12.00 1.72
C PRO A 151 8.70 12.79 2.34
N ASP A 152 7.92 13.50 1.51
CA ASP A 152 6.77 14.29 1.94
C ASP A 152 5.59 13.37 2.32
N TYR A 153 5.41 12.27 1.58
CA TYR A 153 4.40 11.25 1.92
C TYR A 153 4.65 10.67 3.31
N VAL A 154 5.87 10.22 3.60
CA VAL A 154 6.23 9.67 4.91
C VAL A 154 6.01 10.69 6.03
N GLN A 155 6.41 11.94 5.80
CA GLN A 155 6.23 13.02 6.78
C GLN A 155 4.75 13.32 7.02
N THR A 156 3.94 13.34 5.98
CA THR A 156 2.50 13.64 6.07
C THR A 156 1.73 12.52 6.74
N THR A 157 1.96 11.28 6.30
CA THR A 157 1.14 10.13 6.71
C THR A 157 1.51 9.59 8.08
N GLY A 158 2.76 9.74 8.51
CA GLY A 158 3.26 9.20 9.76
C GLY A 158 3.32 7.67 9.81
N VAL A 159 3.42 6.98 8.67
CA VAL A 159 3.60 5.52 8.61
C VAL A 159 4.90 5.07 9.26
N ASP A 160 4.97 3.83 9.76
CA ASP A 160 6.19 3.25 10.35
C ASP A 160 7.16 2.73 9.30
N ALA A 161 6.63 2.36 8.13
CA ALA A 161 7.42 1.92 6.99
C ALA A 161 6.78 2.38 5.69
N VAL A 162 7.60 2.49 4.64
CA VAL A 162 7.12 2.76 3.29
C VAL A 162 7.63 1.70 2.32
N SER A 163 6.71 1.13 1.56
CA SER A 163 7.06 0.25 0.44
C SER A 163 7.35 1.08 -0.80
N ILE A 164 8.38 0.69 -1.53
CA ILE A 164 8.85 1.38 -2.74
C ILE A 164 8.87 0.43 -3.93
N ASP A 165 8.60 0.96 -5.11
CA ASP A 165 8.65 0.20 -6.34
C ASP A 165 10.07 0.15 -6.94
N TRP A 166 10.26 -0.72 -7.93
CA TRP A 166 11.55 -0.96 -8.59
C TRP A 166 12.10 0.24 -9.38
N ALA A 167 11.27 1.22 -9.71
CA ALA A 167 11.69 2.42 -10.44
C ALA A 167 12.20 3.55 -9.51
N THR A 168 12.09 3.34 -8.21
CA THR A 168 12.47 4.34 -7.21
C THR A 168 13.99 4.40 -7.06
N GLU A 169 14.57 5.61 -7.15
CA GLU A 169 16.00 5.84 -7.00
C GLU A 169 16.50 5.55 -5.57
N PRO A 170 17.42 4.57 -5.38
CA PRO A 170 17.85 4.15 -4.05
C PRO A 170 18.57 5.23 -3.22
N SER A 171 19.34 6.12 -3.86
CA SER A 171 20.06 7.20 -3.16
C SER A 171 19.10 8.17 -2.48
N LEU A 172 18.03 8.56 -3.18
CA LEU A 172 16.96 9.39 -2.61
C LEU A 172 16.35 8.76 -1.35
N ILE A 173 16.12 7.45 -1.40
CA ILE A 173 15.50 6.73 -0.30
C ILE A 173 16.41 6.63 0.90
N ARG A 174 17.69 6.27 0.70
CA ARG A 174 18.67 6.20 1.81
C ARG A 174 18.82 7.55 2.51
N GLU A 175 18.93 8.62 1.74
CA GLU A 175 19.24 9.94 2.28
C GLU A 175 18.04 10.62 2.93
N ARG A 176 16.84 10.42 2.42
CA ARG A 176 15.66 11.22 2.79
C ARG A 176 14.51 10.45 3.42
N VAL A 177 14.53 9.13 3.37
CA VAL A 177 13.41 8.28 3.84
C VAL A 177 13.86 7.27 4.89
N GLN A 178 14.89 6.46 4.60
CA GLN A 178 15.29 5.34 5.46
C GLN A 178 15.85 5.77 6.83
N ASN A 179 16.28 7.01 6.97
CA ASN A 179 16.66 7.59 8.27
C ASN A 179 15.47 7.97 9.16
N ARG A 180 14.24 7.87 8.65
CA ARG A 180 12.99 8.23 9.36
C ARG A 180 12.09 7.03 9.62
N VAL A 181 11.97 6.15 8.64
CA VAL A 181 11.08 4.97 8.66
C VAL A 181 11.76 3.78 8.04
N ALA A 182 11.27 2.58 8.31
CA ALA A 182 11.70 1.39 7.58
C ALA A 182 11.30 1.46 6.10
N VAL A 183 12.12 0.89 5.24
CA VAL A 183 11.86 0.79 3.79
C VAL A 183 11.58 -0.66 3.43
N GLN A 184 10.55 -0.88 2.63
CA GLN A 184 10.21 -2.20 2.08
C GLN A 184 10.32 -2.19 0.56
N GLY A 185 10.88 -3.21 -0.02
CA GLY A 185 10.95 -3.37 -1.49
C GLY A 185 12.33 -3.87 -1.89
N ASN A 186 12.80 -3.60 -3.09
CA ASN A 186 12.07 -3.07 -4.28
C ASN A 186 12.47 -3.89 -5.51
N LEU A 187 12.65 -5.23 -5.30
CA LEU A 187 13.05 -6.10 -6.38
C LEU A 187 12.03 -6.04 -7.53
N ASP A 188 12.50 -5.88 -8.76
CA ASP A 188 11.65 -5.89 -9.94
C ASP A 188 10.96 -7.27 -10.09
N PRO A 189 9.62 -7.37 -10.12
CA PRO A 189 8.93 -8.63 -10.34
C PRO A 189 9.32 -9.34 -11.64
N LEU A 190 9.74 -8.61 -12.67
CA LEU A 190 10.16 -9.21 -13.95
C LEU A 190 11.53 -9.89 -13.83
N VAL A 191 12.44 -9.40 -13.01
CA VAL A 191 13.70 -10.09 -12.80
C VAL A 191 13.51 -11.39 -12.03
N LEU A 192 12.49 -11.46 -11.18
CA LEU A 192 12.11 -12.72 -10.52
C LEU A 192 11.60 -13.75 -11.53
N ILE A 193 10.86 -13.33 -12.58
CA ILE A 193 10.48 -14.22 -13.69
C ILE A 193 11.71 -14.65 -14.49
N ALA A 194 12.66 -13.76 -14.74
CA ALA A 194 13.88 -14.07 -15.47
C ALA A 194 14.77 -15.10 -14.77
N GLY A 195 14.91 -15.02 -13.45
CA GLY A 195 15.69 -15.98 -12.66
C GLY A 195 17.19 -15.95 -12.88
N GLY A 196 17.90 -16.97 -12.40
CA GLY A 196 19.32 -17.20 -12.63
C GLY A 196 20.22 -16.04 -12.19
N ALA A 197 21.34 -15.83 -12.88
CA ALA A 197 22.33 -14.82 -12.51
C ALA A 197 21.79 -13.36 -12.57
N ALA A 198 20.72 -13.10 -13.32
CA ALA A 198 20.09 -11.78 -13.34
C ALA A 198 19.36 -11.51 -12.01
N LEU A 199 18.64 -12.52 -11.52
CA LEU A 199 17.96 -12.47 -10.23
C LEU A 199 18.96 -12.32 -9.07
N ASP A 200 20.04 -13.11 -9.08
CA ASP A 200 21.07 -13.05 -8.05
C ASP A 200 21.67 -11.63 -7.94
N ARG A 201 22.06 -11.05 -9.07
CA ARG A 201 22.61 -9.68 -9.07
C ARG A 201 21.60 -8.65 -8.57
N ALA A 202 20.34 -8.75 -8.99
CA ALA A 202 19.31 -7.81 -8.58
C ALA A 202 19.01 -7.89 -7.08
N ILE A 203 19.05 -9.10 -6.48
CA ILE A 203 18.92 -9.28 -5.03
C ILE A 203 20.09 -8.61 -4.32
N ASP A 204 21.34 -8.88 -4.77
CA ASP A 204 22.54 -8.30 -4.17
C ASP A 204 22.51 -6.77 -4.24
N ASP A 205 22.07 -6.19 -5.37
CA ASP A 205 21.94 -4.75 -5.56
C ASP A 205 20.91 -4.13 -4.58
N VAL A 206 19.75 -4.79 -4.40
CA VAL A 206 18.73 -4.34 -3.44
C VAL A 206 19.29 -4.37 -2.01
N LEU A 207 19.92 -5.47 -1.62
CA LEU A 207 20.52 -5.61 -0.29
C LEU A 207 21.65 -4.59 -0.08
N ALA A 208 22.55 -4.42 -1.04
CA ALA A 208 23.64 -3.43 -0.96
C ALA A 208 23.11 -2.00 -0.82
N ASN A 209 21.98 -1.70 -1.46
CA ASN A 209 21.39 -0.37 -1.41
C ASN A 209 20.71 -0.06 -0.07
N PHE A 210 20.08 -1.02 0.60
CA PHE A 210 19.20 -0.72 1.72
C PHE A 210 19.60 -1.36 3.06
N ALA A 211 20.55 -2.31 3.11
CA ALA A 211 20.96 -2.98 4.34
C ALA A 211 21.62 -2.04 5.39
N GLY A 212 21.96 -0.81 5.04
CA GLY A 212 22.53 0.18 5.96
C GLY A 212 21.53 0.81 6.93
N GLY A 213 20.23 0.50 6.83
CA GLY A 213 19.16 1.01 7.68
C GLY A 213 18.02 0.02 7.88
N PRO A 214 16.92 0.42 8.53
CA PRO A 214 15.74 -0.43 8.69
C PRO A 214 15.17 -0.83 7.33
N PHE A 215 15.20 -2.13 7.02
CA PHE A 215 14.82 -2.63 5.71
C PHE A 215 14.04 -3.94 5.79
N ILE A 216 13.01 -4.06 4.95
CA ILE A 216 12.23 -5.27 4.72
C ILE A 216 12.40 -5.63 3.23
N PHE A 217 13.12 -6.72 2.95
CA PHE A 217 13.25 -7.19 1.57
C PHE A 217 11.89 -7.63 1.02
N ASN A 218 11.53 -7.12 -0.15
CA ASN A 218 10.30 -7.49 -0.85
C ASN A 218 10.44 -7.19 -2.35
N LEU A 219 9.45 -7.63 -3.12
CA LEU A 219 9.27 -7.15 -4.50
C LEU A 219 8.81 -5.69 -4.50
N GLY A 220 9.09 -4.97 -5.57
CA GLY A 220 8.61 -3.60 -5.80
C GLY A 220 7.12 -3.52 -6.17
N HIS A 221 6.45 -4.66 -6.35
CA HIS A 221 4.98 -4.81 -6.51
C HIS A 221 4.59 -6.28 -6.30
N GLY A 222 3.32 -6.61 -6.53
CA GLY A 222 2.84 -7.99 -6.46
C GLY A 222 3.58 -8.93 -7.42
N ILE A 223 3.76 -10.18 -6.98
CA ILE A 223 4.31 -11.25 -7.80
C ILE A 223 3.43 -11.50 -9.03
N GLN A 224 4.04 -11.77 -10.16
CA GLN A 224 3.30 -12.09 -11.39
C GLN A 224 2.88 -13.56 -11.42
N PRO A 225 1.71 -13.90 -12.00
CA PRO A 225 1.24 -15.29 -12.08
C PRO A 225 2.18 -16.24 -12.78
N GLU A 226 2.99 -15.74 -13.73
CA GLU A 226 3.94 -16.49 -14.53
C GLU A 226 5.25 -16.80 -13.82
N THR A 227 5.42 -16.31 -12.58
CA THR A 227 6.68 -16.47 -11.83
C THR A 227 6.91 -17.94 -11.49
N PRO A 228 8.05 -18.55 -11.92
CA PRO A 228 8.38 -19.92 -11.56
C PRO A 228 8.64 -20.04 -10.06
N ILE A 229 8.07 -21.07 -9.41
CA ILE A 229 8.26 -21.36 -7.99
C ILE A 229 9.75 -21.50 -7.66
N ALA A 230 10.53 -22.16 -8.54
CA ALA A 230 11.97 -22.35 -8.36
C ALA A 230 12.74 -21.01 -8.25
N HIS A 231 12.27 -19.95 -8.89
CA HIS A 231 12.90 -18.63 -8.78
C HIS A 231 12.55 -17.94 -7.47
N VAL A 232 11.35 -18.19 -6.93
CA VAL A 232 11.00 -17.73 -5.58
C VAL A 232 11.88 -18.44 -4.56
N GLU A 233 12.09 -19.76 -4.72
CA GLU A 233 13.01 -20.51 -3.86
C GLU A 233 14.46 -20.02 -3.97
N GLN A 234 14.92 -19.68 -5.18
CA GLN A 234 16.23 -19.07 -5.41
C GLN A 234 16.36 -17.76 -4.63
N MET A 235 15.36 -16.87 -4.75
CA MET A 235 15.33 -15.59 -4.05
C MET A 235 15.38 -15.75 -2.53
N VAL A 236 14.61 -16.69 -1.97
CA VAL A 236 14.56 -16.92 -0.51
C VAL A 236 15.84 -17.52 0.05
N LYS A 237 16.57 -18.31 -0.76
CA LYS A 237 17.84 -18.93 -0.36
C LYS A 237 19.06 -18.01 -0.48
N ARG A 238 18.96 -16.93 -1.30
CA ARG A 238 20.03 -15.95 -1.49
C ARG A 238 20.15 -15.03 -0.27
#